data_a4b3ea41a745376ff4da4475fbd86a2e
#
_entry.id   a4b3ea41a745376ff4da4475fbd86a2e
#
_cell.length_a   1.000
_cell.length_b   1.000
_cell.length_c   1.000
_cell.angle_alpha   90.00
_cell.angle_beta   90.00
_cell.angle_gamma   90.00
#
_symmetry.space_group_name_H-M   'P 1'
#
loop_
_entity.id
_entity.type
_entity.pdbx_description
1 polymer ?
#
loop_
_entity_poly.entity_id
_entity_poly.type
_entity_poly.pdbx_seq_one_letter_code
_entity_poly.pdbx_strand_id
1 'polypeptide(L)'
;MCIRDSRRVVDGDTVDVDIDLGFDMWIHNERVRLYGIDTPESRTRDLEEKKAGLFAKKVVLHYLPEGSKQVLRTHKDKVGKYGRVLGEFVMYDGEQDRQTTINEFMIRHRIGVEYSGKSKEEIKQQQLDNRKYLEDNNMYESFPIRMFWATND
;
A
#
# COMPACT_ATOMS: atom_id res chain seq x y z
N MET A 1 -6.69 -14.15 -7.23
CA MET A 1 -8.02 -13.71 -6.81
C MET A 1 -8.27 -12.29 -7.34
N CYS A 2 -9.36 -12.07 -8.01
CA CYS A 2 -9.69 -10.75 -8.54
C CYS A 2 -10.56 -9.99 -7.56
N ILE A 3 -10.23 -8.74 -7.32
CA ILE A 3 -11.13 -7.82 -6.66
C ILE A 3 -11.76 -6.94 -7.73
N ARG A 4 -13.05 -6.65 -7.61
CA ARG A 4 -13.72 -5.81 -8.59
C ARG A 4 -13.79 -4.36 -8.18
N ASP A 5 -13.93 -4.12 -6.90
CA ASP A 5 -14.08 -2.75 -6.44
C ASP A 5 -13.16 -2.48 -5.27
N SER A 6 -12.15 -1.65 -5.51
CA SER A 6 -11.47 -0.97 -4.44
C SER A 6 -12.46 0.05 -3.88
N ARG A 7 -12.95 -0.16 -2.67
CA ARG A 7 -13.96 0.71 -2.09
C ARG A 7 -13.38 1.91 -1.40
N ARG A 8 -12.34 1.69 -0.62
CA ARG A 8 -11.79 2.76 0.19
C ARG A 8 -10.36 2.44 0.61
N VAL A 9 -9.47 3.40 0.45
CA VAL A 9 -8.16 3.35 1.06
C VAL A 9 -8.28 3.93 2.46
N VAL A 10 -8.05 3.10 3.48
CA VAL A 10 -8.18 3.52 4.89
C VAL A 10 -6.89 4.17 5.35
N ASP A 11 -5.76 3.53 5.06
CA ASP A 11 -4.41 3.99 5.36
C ASP A 11 -3.48 3.53 4.24
N GLY A 12 -2.22 3.95 4.28
CA GLY A 12 -1.23 3.53 3.30
C GLY A 12 -1.01 2.03 3.23
N ASP A 13 -1.38 1.30 4.28
CA ASP A 13 -1.22 -0.16 4.36
C ASP A 13 -2.54 -0.91 4.54
N THR A 14 -3.68 -0.24 4.40
CA THR A 14 -5.00 -0.85 4.64
C THR A 14 -6.02 -0.36 3.62
N VAL A 15 -6.65 -1.31 2.94
CA VAL A 15 -7.63 -1.03 1.88
C VAL A 15 -8.88 -1.88 2.09
N ASP A 16 -10.06 -1.28 1.94
CA ASP A 16 -11.33 -2.00 1.94
C ASP A 16 -11.72 -2.32 0.49
N VAL A 17 -12.04 -3.57 0.22
CA VAL A 17 -12.32 -4.08 -1.12
C VAL A 17 -13.51 -5.02 -1.15
N ASP A 18 -14.08 -5.20 -2.33
CA ASP A 18 -15.01 -6.30 -2.61
C ASP A 18 -14.24 -7.38 -3.37
N ILE A 19 -14.29 -8.61 -2.88
CA ILE A 19 -13.55 -9.72 -3.44
C ILE A 19 -14.50 -10.63 -4.22
N ASP A 20 -14.19 -10.85 -5.49
CA ASP A 20 -14.89 -11.79 -6.35
C ASP A 20 -14.31 -13.19 -6.15
N LEU A 21 -15.12 -14.09 -5.61
CA LEU A 21 -14.74 -15.48 -5.38
C LEU A 21 -15.06 -16.39 -6.58
N GLY A 22 -15.66 -15.82 -7.62
CA GLY A 22 -16.19 -16.60 -8.74
C GLY A 22 -17.58 -17.13 -8.46
N PHE A 23 -18.25 -17.66 -9.49
CA PHE A 23 -19.61 -18.21 -9.39
C PHE A 23 -20.65 -17.24 -8.80
N ASP A 24 -20.50 -15.95 -9.09
CA ASP A 24 -21.35 -14.89 -8.52
C ASP A 24 -21.28 -14.78 -6.99
N MET A 25 -20.23 -15.31 -6.38
CA MET A 25 -20.00 -15.21 -4.94
C MET A 25 -19.03 -14.08 -4.63
N TRP A 26 -19.42 -13.21 -3.71
CA TRP A 26 -18.64 -12.03 -3.33
C TRP A 26 -18.48 -11.94 -1.82
N ILE A 27 -17.31 -11.43 -1.42
CA ILE A 27 -17.13 -10.91 -0.06
C ILE A 27 -17.12 -9.39 -0.19
N HIS A 28 -18.10 -8.74 0.44
CA HIS A 28 -18.22 -7.29 0.38
C HIS A 28 -17.49 -6.62 1.53
N ASN A 29 -16.84 -5.51 1.23
CA ASN A 29 -16.25 -4.62 2.21
C ASN A 29 -15.24 -5.31 3.12
N GLU A 30 -14.40 -6.15 2.55
CA GLU A 30 -13.33 -6.85 3.27
C GLU A 30 -12.14 -5.94 3.46
N ARG A 31 -11.62 -5.88 4.68
CA ARG A 31 -10.45 -5.08 4.98
C ARG A 31 -9.18 -5.89 4.75
N VAL A 32 -8.34 -5.39 3.85
CA VAL A 32 -7.07 -6.02 3.48
C VAL A 32 -5.93 -5.18 4.03
N ARG A 33 -5.06 -5.82 4.80
CA ARG A 33 -3.80 -5.25 5.27
C ARG A 33 -2.71 -5.63 4.27
N LEU A 34 -1.94 -4.67 3.81
CA LEU A 34 -0.84 -4.95 2.89
C LEU A 34 0.24 -5.77 3.58
N TYR A 35 0.53 -6.93 3.02
CA TYR A 35 1.45 -7.91 3.63
C TYR A 35 2.90 -7.43 3.60
N GLY A 36 3.58 -7.57 4.72
CA GLY A 36 5.03 -7.34 4.82
C GLY A 36 5.47 -5.89 4.85
N ILE A 37 4.53 -4.95 4.90
CA ILE A 37 4.83 -3.51 4.87
C ILE A 37 4.17 -2.79 6.04
N ASP A 38 4.84 -1.78 6.53
CA ASP A 38 4.31 -0.85 7.50
C ASP A 38 4.46 0.57 6.95
N THR A 39 3.39 1.35 7.01
CA THR A 39 3.39 2.74 6.56
C THR A 39 3.16 3.68 7.74
N PRO A 40 3.58 4.95 7.62
CA PRO A 40 3.28 5.92 8.67
C PRO A 40 1.78 6.07 8.88
N GLU A 41 1.38 6.34 10.12
CA GLU A 41 -0.02 6.55 10.47
C GLU A 41 -0.55 7.86 9.90
N SER A 42 -1.72 7.80 9.28
CA SER A 42 -2.39 9.01 8.79
C SER A 42 -3.26 9.68 9.85
N ARG A 43 -3.61 8.95 10.90
CA ARG A 43 -4.43 9.41 12.02
C ARG A 43 -3.58 9.53 13.27
N THR A 44 -2.72 10.53 13.32
CA THR A 44 -1.83 10.76 14.45
C THR A 44 -1.78 12.25 14.76
N ARG A 45 -1.37 12.57 15.98
CA ARG A 45 -1.15 13.97 16.41
C ARG A 45 0.20 14.51 15.97
N ASP A 46 1.15 13.63 15.63
CA ASP A 46 2.42 14.02 15.06
C ASP A 46 2.20 14.48 13.62
N LEU A 47 2.34 15.77 13.37
CA LEU A 47 2.04 16.36 12.08
C LEU A 47 2.97 15.88 10.96
N GLU A 48 4.22 15.60 11.27
CA GLU A 48 5.17 15.09 10.29
C GLU A 48 4.87 13.65 9.90
N GLU A 49 4.55 12.81 10.88
CA GLU A 49 4.11 11.45 10.64
C GLU A 49 2.80 11.43 9.86
N LYS A 50 1.86 12.29 10.24
CA LYS A 50 0.58 12.42 9.54
C LYS A 50 0.77 12.80 8.08
N LYS A 51 1.68 13.71 7.78
CA LYS A 51 2.01 14.10 6.40
C LYS A 51 2.52 12.92 5.60
N ALA A 52 3.43 12.14 6.18
CA ALA A 52 3.95 10.91 5.54
C ALA A 52 2.85 9.86 5.36
N GLY A 53 2.00 9.67 6.36
CA GLY A 53 0.87 8.74 6.30
C GLY A 53 -0.16 9.12 5.25
N LEU A 54 -0.49 10.40 5.15
CA LEU A 54 -1.40 10.89 4.11
C LEU A 54 -0.80 10.76 2.72
N PHE A 55 0.50 10.95 2.59
CA PHE A 55 1.19 10.73 1.33
C PHE A 55 1.14 9.25 0.92
N ALA A 56 1.41 8.32 1.84
CA ALA A 56 1.29 6.89 1.58
C ALA A 56 -0.12 6.53 1.12
N LYS A 57 -1.13 7.05 1.80
CA LYS A 57 -2.53 6.87 1.42
C LYS A 57 -2.82 7.41 0.01
N LYS A 58 -2.30 8.57 -0.31
CA LYS A 58 -2.44 9.19 -1.64
C LYS A 58 -1.83 8.32 -2.74
N VAL A 59 -0.66 7.74 -2.49
CA VAL A 59 0.02 6.85 -3.43
C VAL A 59 -0.81 5.60 -3.68
N VAL A 60 -1.30 4.97 -2.62
CA VAL A 60 -2.15 3.78 -2.75
C VAL A 60 -3.43 4.12 -3.51
N LEU A 61 -4.07 5.23 -3.20
CA LEU A 61 -5.29 5.65 -3.88
C LEU A 61 -5.05 5.92 -5.38
N HIS A 62 -3.88 6.41 -5.73
CA HIS A 62 -3.51 6.63 -7.12
C HIS A 62 -3.47 5.33 -7.93
N TYR A 63 -2.89 4.27 -7.35
CA TYR A 63 -2.76 2.98 -8.03
C TYR A 63 -3.96 2.05 -7.82
N LEU A 64 -4.76 2.29 -6.79
CA LEU A 64 -5.98 1.55 -6.47
C LEU A 64 -7.17 2.50 -6.37
N PRO A 65 -7.56 3.17 -7.48
CA PRO A 65 -8.69 4.10 -7.42
C PRO A 65 -9.98 3.37 -7.03
N GLU A 66 -10.90 4.08 -6.41
CA GLU A 66 -12.21 3.53 -6.08
C GLU A 66 -12.90 2.99 -7.33
N GLY A 67 -13.49 1.80 -7.21
CA GLY A 67 -14.16 1.13 -8.32
C GLY A 67 -13.22 0.44 -9.30
N SER A 68 -11.90 0.51 -9.11
CA SER A 68 -10.95 -0.13 -10.01
C SER A 68 -10.88 -1.64 -9.80
N LYS A 69 -10.65 -2.37 -10.87
CA LYS A 69 -10.39 -3.81 -10.83
C LYS A 69 -8.92 -4.04 -10.56
N GLN A 70 -8.63 -4.86 -9.57
CA GLN A 70 -7.26 -5.19 -9.19
C GLN A 70 -7.12 -6.69 -8.99
N VAL A 71 -5.87 -7.17 -9.04
CA VAL A 71 -5.56 -8.56 -8.71
C VAL A 71 -4.97 -8.59 -7.31
N LEU A 72 -5.61 -9.33 -6.43
CA LEU A 72 -5.19 -9.49 -5.05
C LEU A 72 -4.62 -10.88 -4.85
N ARG A 73 -3.38 -10.95 -4.33
CA ARG A 73 -2.75 -12.19 -3.91
C ARG A 73 -2.83 -12.26 -2.39
N THR A 74 -3.61 -13.19 -1.87
CA THR A 74 -3.79 -13.34 -0.41
C THR A 74 -2.72 -14.25 0.19
N HIS A 75 -2.37 -14.00 1.45
CA HIS A 75 -1.48 -14.84 2.24
C HIS A 75 -2.32 -15.68 3.21
N LYS A 76 -2.54 -16.92 2.83
CA LYS A 76 -3.57 -17.82 3.33
C LYS A 76 -3.51 -18.11 4.83
N ASP A 77 -2.33 -18.23 5.39
CA ASP A 77 -2.14 -18.62 6.80
C ASP A 77 -1.87 -17.42 7.71
N LYS A 78 -2.02 -16.23 7.17
CA LYS A 78 -1.69 -15.01 7.88
C LYS A 78 -2.92 -14.13 7.99
N VAL A 79 -3.74 -14.43 8.99
CA VAL A 79 -4.81 -13.52 9.38
C VAL A 79 -4.22 -12.52 10.35
N GLY A 80 -4.39 -11.22 10.08
CA GLY A 80 -3.91 -10.18 10.97
C GLY A 80 -4.58 -10.26 12.34
N LYS A 81 -3.97 -9.64 13.35
CA LYS A 81 -4.44 -9.66 14.75
C LYS A 81 -5.93 -9.33 14.93
N TYR A 82 -6.52 -8.62 13.98
CA TYR A 82 -7.90 -8.14 14.08
C TYR A 82 -8.79 -8.75 13.00
N GLY A 83 -8.45 -9.95 12.52
CA GLY A 83 -9.22 -10.64 11.49
C GLY A 83 -9.09 -10.05 10.10
N ARG A 84 -8.08 -9.22 9.86
CA ARG A 84 -7.83 -8.64 8.53
C ARG A 84 -7.16 -9.66 7.63
N VAL A 85 -7.57 -9.67 6.37
CA VAL A 85 -6.89 -10.46 5.35
C VAL A 85 -5.56 -9.78 5.01
N LEU A 86 -4.49 -10.57 4.92
CA LEU A 86 -3.19 -10.07 4.49
C LEU A 86 -3.03 -10.33 3.00
N GLY A 87 -2.56 -9.34 2.25
CA GLY A 87 -2.44 -9.52 0.81
C GLY A 87 -1.54 -8.53 0.11
N GLU A 88 -1.33 -8.81 -1.16
CA GLU A 88 -0.56 -7.97 -2.06
C GLU A 88 -1.40 -7.65 -3.30
N PHE A 89 -1.37 -6.40 -3.73
CA PHE A 89 -2.02 -6.00 -4.97
C PHE A 89 -1.00 -6.05 -6.10
N VAL A 90 -1.27 -6.89 -7.09
CA VAL A 90 -0.38 -7.07 -8.24
C VAL A 90 -0.51 -5.87 -9.18
N MET A 91 0.63 -5.36 -9.63
CA MET A 91 0.69 -4.29 -10.60
C MET A 91 1.82 -4.56 -11.59
N TYR A 92 1.85 -3.80 -12.68
CA TYR A 92 2.85 -3.95 -13.72
C TYR A 92 3.91 -2.85 -13.59
N ASP A 93 5.17 -3.26 -13.56
CA ASP A 93 6.32 -2.35 -13.60
C ASP A 93 6.74 -2.16 -15.06
N GLY A 94 6.36 -1.02 -15.63
CA GLY A 94 6.67 -0.70 -17.01
C GLY A 94 8.15 -0.44 -17.28
N GLU A 95 8.91 -0.08 -16.26
CA GLU A 95 10.34 0.20 -16.40
C GLU A 95 11.15 -1.09 -16.50
N GLN A 96 10.82 -2.09 -15.68
CA GLN A 96 11.49 -3.38 -15.67
C GLN A 96 10.76 -4.45 -16.48
N ASP A 97 9.64 -4.09 -17.07
CA ASP A 97 8.79 -5.00 -17.88
C ASP A 97 8.48 -6.30 -17.15
N ARG A 98 8.00 -6.17 -15.90
CA ARG A 98 7.66 -7.32 -15.06
C ARG A 98 6.48 -7.01 -14.14
N GLN A 99 5.85 -8.06 -13.64
CA GLN A 99 4.88 -7.91 -12.57
C GLN A 99 5.57 -7.58 -11.26
N THR A 100 4.94 -6.72 -10.48
CA THR A 100 5.36 -6.40 -9.13
C THR A 100 4.10 -6.25 -8.26
N THR A 101 4.26 -5.77 -7.04
CA THR A 101 3.15 -5.48 -6.15
C THR A 101 3.25 -4.04 -5.66
N ILE A 102 2.11 -3.49 -5.24
CA ILE A 102 2.13 -2.15 -4.62
C ILE A 102 2.95 -2.16 -3.34
N ASN A 103 2.98 -3.29 -2.63
CA ASN A 103 3.78 -3.48 -1.43
C ASN A 103 5.27 -3.24 -1.73
N GLU A 104 5.78 -3.93 -2.76
CA GLU A 104 7.17 -3.77 -3.21
C GLU A 104 7.44 -2.35 -3.71
N PHE A 105 6.52 -1.78 -4.47
CA PHE A 105 6.62 -0.41 -4.97
C PHE A 105 6.81 0.58 -3.82
N MET A 106 6.00 0.47 -2.79
CA MET A 106 6.05 1.40 -1.66
C MET A 106 7.33 1.27 -0.85
N ILE A 107 7.82 0.04 -0.68
CA ILE A 107 9.11 -0.20 -0.01
C ILE A 107 10.25 0.39 -0.84
N ARG A 108 10.25 0.14 -2.13
CA ARG A 108 11.29 0.60 -3.07
C ARG A 108 11.39 2.12 -3.14
N HIS A 109 10.26 2.80 -3.09
CA HIS A 109 10.20 4.26 -3.13
C HIS A 109 10.20 4.91 -1.74
N ARG A 110 10.53 4.15 -0.71
CA ARG A 110 10.67 4.61 0.66
C ARG A 110 9.40 5.22 1.26
N ILE A 111 8.26 4.74 0.80
CA ILE A 111 6.97 5.16 1.32
C ILE A 111 6.57 4.28 2.50
N GLY A 112 6.88 2.99 2.43
CA GLY A 112 6.65 2.03 3.49
C GLY A 112 7.94 1.34 3.90
N VAL A 113 7.88 0.62 5.01
CA VAL A 113 9.00 -0.12 5.58
C VAL A 113 8.67 -1.60 5.54
N GLU A 114 9.61 -2.40 5.03
CA GLU A 114 9.53 -3.85 5.18
C GLU A 114 9.77 -4.19 6.65
N TYR A 115 8.78 -4.83 7.30
CA TYR A 115 8.89 -5.07 8.73
C TYR A 115 9.19 -6.51 9.10
N SER A 116 9.29 -7.41 8.15
CA SER A 116 9.57 -8.82 8.39
C SER A 116 10.89 -9.01 9.13
N GLY A 117 10.84 -9.56 10.34
CA GLY A 117 12.03 -9.82 11.14
C GLY A 117 12.68 -8.60 11.79
N LYS A 118 12.06 -7.43 11.73
CA LYS A 118 12.61 -6.21 12.32
C LYS A 118 11.94 -5.85 13.63
N SER A 119 12.70 -5.23 14.53
CA SER A 119 12.17 -4.70 15.79
C SER A 119 11.37 -3.42 15.56
N LYS A 120 10.58 -3.02 16.56
CA LYS A 120 9.82 -1.76 16.49
C LYS A 120 10.73 -0.54 16.36
N GLU A 121 11.88 -0.56 17.02
CA GLU A 121 12.87 0.52 16.96
C GLU A 121 13.48 0.65 15.57
N GLU A 122 13.81 -0.48 14.95
CA GLU A 122 14.34 -0.51 13.58
C GLU A 122 13.33 0.02 12.59
N ILE A 123 12.07 -0.38 12.70
CA ILE A 123 10.99 0.11 11.84
C ILE A 123 10.80 1.61 12.02
N LYS A 124 10.78 2.08 13.25
CA LYS A 124 10.62 3.50 13.56
C LYS A 124 11.76 4.33 12.97
N GLN A 125 13.00 3.88 13.15
CA GLN A 125 14.17 4.57 12.61
C GLN A 125 14.12 4.60 11.08
N GLN A 126 13.75 3.51 10.45
CA GLN A 126 13.65 3.46 9.01
C GLN A 126 12.51 4.34 8.48
N GLN A 127 11.41 4.47 9.21
CA GLN A 127 10.34 5.40 8.86
C GLN A 127 10.83 6.85 8.93
N LEU A 128 11.64 7.19 9.94
CA LEU A 128 12.23 8.53 10.04
C LEU A 128 13.19 8.81 8.88
N ASP A 129 14.01 7.84 8.53
CA ASP A 129 14.93 7.96 7.40
C ASP A 129 14.17 8.11 6.08
N ASN A 130 13.09 7.37 5.91
CA ASN A 130 12.24 7.47 4.73
C ASN A 130 11.59 8.85 4.61
N ARG A 131 11.10 9.40 5.72
CA ARG A 131 10.51 10.75 5.72
C ARG A 131 11.52 11.79 5.27
N LYS A 132 12.74 11.70 5.77
CA LYS A 132 13.81 12.61 5.37
C LYS A 132 14.12 12.47 3.88
N TYR A 133 14.22 11.24 3.38
CA TYR A 133 14.48 10.99 1.96
C TYR A 133 13.38 11.58 1.06
N LEU A 134 12.11 11.37 1.42
CA LEU A 134 10.98 11.86 0.64
C LEU A 134 10.94 13.39 0.63
N GLU A 135 11.25 14.02 1.75
CA GLU A 135 11.29 15.47 1.88
C GLU A 135 12.47 16.06 1.10
N ASP A 136 13.66 15.51 1.25
CA ASP A 136 14.88 15.97 0.56
C ASP A 136 14.75 15.83 -0.97
N ASN A 137 14.01 14.88 -1.45
CA ASN A 137 13.77 14.64 -2.87
C ASN A 137 12.48 15.27 -3.38
N ASN A 138 11.80 16.05 -2.54
CA ASN A 138 10.56 16.74 -2.88
C ASN A 138 9.45 15.81 -3.41
N MET A 139 9.39 14.59 -2.90
CA MET A 139 8.45 13.57 -3.38
C MET A 139 7.01 13.88 -3.03
N TYR A 140 6.77 14.53 -1.88
CA TYR A 140 5.43 14.89 -1.46
C TYR A 140 4.71 15.80 -2.46
N GLU A 141 5.45 16.68 -3.12
CA GLU A 141 4.90 17.63 -4.08
C GLU A 141 4.99 17.15 -5.52
N SER A 142 5.99 16.33 -5.84
CA SER A 142 6.22 15.88 -7.22
C SER A 142 5.43 14.64 -7.63
N PHE A 143 4.85 13.91 -6.67
CA PHE A 143 4.00 12.77 -7.01
C PHE A 143 2.73 13.24 -7.74
N PRO A 144 2.25 12.56 -8.81
CA PRO A 144 2.77 11.29 -9.34
C PRO A 144 3.86 11.42 -10.40
N ILE A 145 4.32 12.60 -10.71
CA ILE A 145 5.19 12.87 -11.87
C ILE A 145 6.52 12.11 -11.79
N ARG A 146 7.07 11.94 -10.58
CA ARG A 146 8.34 11.24 -10.39
C ARG A 146 8.23 9.75 -10.08
N MET A 147 7.02 9.25 -9.86
CA MET A 147 6.76 7.84 -9.54
C MET A 147 5.88 7.22 -10.61
N PHE A 148 6.39 7.16 -11.82
CA PHE A 148 5.56 6.76 -12.96
C PHE A 148 5.95 5.43 -13.59
N TRP A 149 6.89 4.71 -13.02
CA TRP A 149 7.29 3.43 -13.60
C TRP A 149 6.17 2.37 -13.57
N ALA A 150 5.18 2.59 -12.74
CA ALA A 150 4.02 1.70 -12.64
C ALA A 150 2.76 2.31 -13.27
N THR A 151 2.86 3.35 -14.04
CA THR A 151 1.69 3.91 -14.72
C THR A 151 1.32 3.07 -15.91
N ASN A 152 0.05 2.71 -15.99
CA ASN A 152 -0.52 1.97 -17.11
C ASN A 152 -1.37 2.90 -17.93
N ASP A 153 -0.74 3.71 -18.65
CA ASP A 153 -1.47 4.62 -19.52
C ASP A 153 -1.76 4.01 -20.88
#